data_106bff542ab82627daa704f2be766645
#
_entry.id   106bff542ab82627daa704f2be766645
#
_cell.length_a   1.000
_cell.length_b   1.000
_cell.length_c   1.000
_cell.angle_alpha   90.00
_cell.angle_beta   90.00
_cell.angle_gamma   90.00
#
_symmetry.space_group_name_H-M   'P 1'
#
loop_
_entity.id
_entity.type
_entity.pdbx_description
1 polymer ?
#
loop_
_entity_poly.entity_id
_entity_poly.type
_entity_poly.pdbx_seq_one_letter_code
_entity_poly.pdbx_strand_id
1 'polypeptide(L)'
;MQSIQEYPRVPINFNPAIPPLKKVKDKTKIDVRYSVIAPFAFIHIYWDPKLYEVIYELEEPILDETEKKYREQIIIGLRDMINFDTIVEKDTESLLNYIDKKFKMIAFELGIVMSYESYKKIYYYLVRDFVGFNEIDPLLKDYFIEDIECNGTETPVYVVHRV
;
A
#
# COMPACT_ATOMS: atom_id res chain seq x y z
N MET A 1 -5.45 -16.86 -21.71
CA MET A 1 -5.35 -16.02 -20.50
C MET A 1 -5.50 -16.95 -19.32
N GLN A 2 -4.55 -16.94 -18.37
CA GLN A 2 -4.71 -17.68 -17.12
C GLN A 2 -5.90 -17.12 -16.33
N SER A 3 -6.66 -17.99 -15.69
CA SER A 3 -7.74 -17.58 -14.78
C SER A 3 -7.15 -16.89 -13.55
N ILE A 4 -7.80 -15.85 -13.03
CA ILE A 4 -7.39 -15.16 -11.80
C ILE A 4 -7.26 -16.15 -10.61
N GLN A 5 -8.01 -17.25 -10.64
CA GLN A 5 -7.94 -18.29 -9.61
C GLN A 5 -6.61 -19.06 -9.59
N GLU A 6 -5.91 -19.10 -10.73
CA GLU A 6 -4.62 -19.77 -10.89
C GLU A 6 -3.44 -18.87 -10.51
N TYR A 7 -3.69 -17.57 -10.28
CA TYR A 7 -2.62 -16.66 -9.91
C TYR A 7 -2.04 -17.02 -8.54
N PRO A 8 -0.71 -17.08 -8.41
CA PRO A 8 -0.10 -17.24 -7.10
C PRO A 8 -0.42 -16.04 -6.21
N ARG A 9 -0.55 -16.28 -4.91
CA ARG A 9 -0.64 -15.17 -3.96
C ARG A 9 0.60 -14.29 -4.06
N VAL A 10 0.39 -12.99 -4.04
CA VAL A 10 1.48 -12.01 -4.13
C VAL A 10 2.24 -11.97 -2.80
N PRO A 11 3.55 -12.16 -2.80
CA PRO A 11 4.35 -11.96 -1.61
C PRO A 11 4.43 -10.47 -1.28
N ILE A 12 4.08 -10.11 -0.04
CA ILE A 12 4.23 -8.76 0.48
C ILE A 12 5.17 -8.82 1.68
N ASN A 13 6.21 -7.99 1.66
CA ASN A 13 7.12 -7.84 2.78
C ASN A 13 6.85 -6.49 3.47
N PHE A 14 6.27 -6.55 4.67
CA PHE A 14 5.96 -5.37 5.50
C PHE A 14 7.16 -4.85 6.30
N ASN A 15 8.27 -5.58 6.32
CA ASN A 15 9.48 -5.22 7.03
C ASN A 15 10.70 -5.39 6.09
N PRO A 16 10.78 -4.59 5.00
CA PRO A 16 11.95 -4.63 4.14
C PRO A 16 13.21 -4.19 4.90
N ALA A 17 14.38 -4.58 4.41
CA ALA A 17 15.64 -4.17 5.02
C ALA A 17 15.75 -2.64 5.08
N ILE A 18 16.05 -2.11 6.26
CA ILE A 18 16.21 -0.68 6.49
C ILE A 18 17.53 -0.22 5.85
N PRO A 19 17.51 0.72 4.90
CA PRO A 19 18.73 1.19 4.27
C PRO A 19 19.55 2.07 5.25
N PRO A 20 20.87 2.07 5.14
CA PRO A 20 21.70 3.02 5.90
C PRO A 20 21.54 4.42 5.29
N LEU A 21 20.70 5.24 5.86
CA LEU A 21 20.52 6.63 5.41
C LEU A 21 21.68 7.50 5.89
N LYS A 22 22.28 8.23 4.97
CA LYS A 22 23.34 9.20 5.29
C LYS A 22 22.72 10.54 5.63
N LYS A 23 23.15 11.15 6.76
CA LYS A 23 22.75 12.53 7.06
C LYS A 23 23.29 13.47 5.99
N VAL A 24 22.40 14.16 5.32
CA VAL A 24 22.72 15.15 4.29
C VAL A 24 22.75 16.52 4.96
N LYS A 25 23.92 17.19 4.94
CA LYS A 25 24.07 18.52 5.54
C LYS A 25 23.40 19.64 4.73
N ASP A 26 23.34 19.46 3.44
CA ASP A 26 22.77 20.42 2.48
C ASP A 26 21.44 19.87 1.98
N LYS A 27 20.34 20.46 2.47
CA LYS A 27 18.98 20.02 2.13
C LYS A 27 18.69 20.02 0.63
N THR A 28 19.37 20.89 -0.15
CA THR A 28 19.17 20.96 -1.59
C THR A 28 19.73 19.77 -2.37
N LYS A 29 20.45 18.87 -1.68
CA LYS A 29 21.03 17.66 -2.26
C LYS A 29 20.35 16.38 -1.77
N ILE A 30 19.25 16.52 -1.06
CA ILE A 30 18.48 15.35 -0.62
C ILE A 30 17.80 14.73 -1.84
N ASP A 31 18.08 13.46 -2.05
CA ASP A 31 17.43 12.59 -3.02
C ASP A 31 17.61 11.15 -2.53
N VAL A 32 16.61 10.65 -1.80
CA VAL A 32 16.67 9.35 -1.11
C VAL A 32 15.40 8.59 -1.40
N ARG A 33 15.53 7.34 -1.85
CA ARG A 33 14.40 6.47 -2.13
C ARG A 33 14.62 5.10 -1.51
N TYR A 34 13.62 4.59 -0.78
CA TYR A 34 13.65 3.27 -0.14
C TYR A 34 12.25 2.66 -0.02
N SER A 35 12.21 1.33 0.16
CA SER A 35 10.94 0.61 0.29
C SER A 35 10.48 0.58 1.74
N VAL A 36 9.17 0.73 1.95
CA VAL A 36 8.49 0.54 3.25
C VAL A 36 7.56 -0.66 3.24
N ILE A 37 7.01 -1.02 2.06
CA ILE A 37 6.26 -2.26 1.84
C ILE A 37 6.70 -2.83 0.49
N ALA A 38 7.56 -3.82 0.50
CA ALA A 38 8.09 -4.37 -0.74
C ALA A 38 7.12 -5.39 -1.37
N PRO A 39 6.97 -5.38 -2.70
CA PRO A 39 7.61 -4.51 -3.69
C PRO A 39 6.77 -3.28 -4.08
N PHE A 40 5.80 -2.85 -3.29
CA PHE A 40 4.73 -1.95 -3.73
C PHE A 40 4.86 -0.51 -3.25
N ALA A 41 5.27 -0.27 -1.99
CA ALA A 41 5.33 1.07 -1.46
C ALA A 41 6.76 1.51 -1.18
N PHE A 42 7.09 2.69 -1.69
CA PHE A 42 8.38 3.32 -1.54
C PHE A 42 8.22 4.74 -1.01
N ILE A 43 9.22 5.20 -0.29
CA ILE A 43 9.33 6.58 0.11
C ILE A 43 10.41 7.24 -0.76
N HIS A 44 10.08 8.40 -1.29
CA HIS A 44 11.01 9.27 -1.99
C HIS A 44 11.09 10.61 -1.27
N ILE A 45 12.26 10.94 -0.76
CA ILE A 45 12.53 12.22 -0.08
C ILE A 45 13.47 13.02 -0.95
N TYR A 46 13.01 14.18 -1.40
CA TYR A 46 13.78 15.01 -2.30
C TYR A 46 13.55 16.49 -2.07
N TRP A 47 14.48 17.31 -2.53
CA TRP A 47 14.36 18.77 -2.51
C TRP A 47 13.55 19.25 -3.73
N ASP A 48 12.50 20.02 -3.48
CA ASP A 48 11.76 20.71 -4.54
C ASP A 48 12.24 22.18 -4.64
N PRO A 49 12.94 22.57 -5.73
CA PRO A 49 13.46 23.91 -5.89
C PRO A 49 12.38 24.96 -6.18
N LYS A 50 11.16 24.56 -6.54
CA LYS A 50 10.03 25.48 -6.79
C LYS A 50 9.34 25.87 -5.49
N LEU A 51 9.18 24.89 -4.60
CA LEU A 51 8.55 25.08 -3.28
C LEU A 51 9.57 25.52 -2.22
N TYR A 52 10.87 25.38 -2.48
CA TYR A 52 11.95 25.59 -1.50
C TYR A 52 11.80 24.70 -0.24
N GLU A 53 11.29 23.50 -0.44
CA GLU A 53 10.98 22.55 0.64
C GLU A 53 11.52 21.15 0.33
N VAL A 54 11.71 20.35 1.39
CA VAL A 54 11.96 18.93 1.27
C VAL A 54 10.60 18.23 1.21
N ILE A 55 10.39 17.47 0.14
CA ILE A 55 9.16 16.72 -0.08
C ILE A 55 9.37 15.28 0.37
N TYR A 56 8.42 14.78 1.13
CA TYR A 56 8.27 13.37 1.46
C TYR A 56 7.12 12.83 0.61
N GLU A 57 7.43 11.98 -0.34
CA GLU A 57 6.47 11.41 -1.27
C GLU A 57 6.32 9.91 -1.05
N LEU A 58 5.08 9.47 -0.88
CA LEU A 58 4.74 8.04 -0.88
C LEU A 58 4.41 7.61 -2.30
N GLU A 59 5.22 6.70 -2.84
CA GLU A 59 5.01 6.08 -4.15
C GLU A 59 4.32 4.73 -3.99
N GLU A 60 3.10 4.61 -4.50
CA GLU A 60 2.31 3.39 -4.55
C GLU A 60 1.95 3.01 -5.99
N PRO A 61 1.51 1.77 -6.28
CA PRO A 61 1.10 1.36 -7.63
C PRO A 61 -0.01 2.23 -8.17
N ILE A 62 0.18 2.79 -9.36
CA ILE A 62 -0.86 3.58 -10.04
C ILE A 62 -1.88 2.61 -10.65
N LEU A 63 -3.15 2.79 -10.27
CA LEU A 63 -4.28 2.09 -10.84
C LEU A 63 -4.85 2.89 -12.02
N ASP A 64 -5.09 2.21 -13.14
CA ASP A 64 -5.90 2.78 -14.22
C ASP A 64 -7.40 2.80 -13.85
N GLU A 65 -8.23 3.41 -14.69
CA GLU A 65 -9.66 3.56 -14.42
C GLU A 65 -10.41 2.21 -14.34
N THR A 66 -9.97 1.21 -15.08
CA THR A 66 -10.54 -0.14 -15.02
C THR A 66 -10.15 -0.84 -13.73
N GLU A 67 -8.89 -0.73 -13.33
CA GLU A 67 -8.36 -1.29 -12.09
C GLU A 67 -9.03 -0.63 -10.85
N LYS A 68 -9.25 0.68 -10.89
CA LYS A 68 -10.00 1.40 -9.84
C LYS A 68 -11.42 0.87 -9.69
N LYS A 69 -12.13 0.71 -10.82
CA LYS A 69 -13.49 0.15 -10.84
C LYS A 69 -13.52 -1.28 -10.29
N TYR A 70 -12.59 -2.13 -10.71
CA TYR A 70 -12.51 -3.50 -10.20
C TYR A 70 -12.21 -3.52 -8.70
N ARG A 71 -11.25 -2.70 -8.23
CA ARG A 71 -10.95 -2.57 -6.80
C ARG A 71 -12.21 -2.20 -6.01
N GLU A 72 -12.98 -1.21 -6.46
CA GLU A 72 -14.20 -0.76 -5.78
C GLU A 72 -15.25 -1.87 -5.70
N GLN A 73 -15.50 -2.58 -6.79
CA GLN A 73 -16.44 -3.71 -6.82
C GLN A 73 -16.02 -4.83 -5.86
N ILE A 74 -14.72 -5.13 -5.81
CA ILE A 74 -14.16 -6.16 -4.91
C ILE A 74 -14.26 -5.72 -3.46
N ILE A 75 -14.01 -4.44 -3.14
CA ILE A 75 -14.15 -3.90 -1.78
C ILE A 75 -15.58 -4.04 -1.28
N ILE A 76 -16.58 -3.75 -2.10
CA ILE A 76 -18.00 -3.93 -1.75
C ILE A 76 -18.27 -5.38 -1.40
N GLY A 77 -17.88 -6.32 -2.28
CA GLY A 77 -18.06 -7.75 -2.03
C GLY A 77 -17.31 -8.25 -0.79
N LEU A 78 -16.10 -7.74 -0.53
CA LEU A 78 -15.33 -8.09 0.66
C LEU A 78 -16.03 -7.61 1.95
N ARG A 79 -16.55 -6.39 1.97
CA ARG A 79 -17.27 -5.84 3.14
C ARG A 79 -18.48 -6.68 3.49
N ASP A 80 -19.24 -7.11 2.48
CA ASP A 80 -20.41 -7.96 2.69
C ASP A 80 -20.03 -9.33 3.27
N MET A 81 -18.92 -9.91 2.80
CA MET A 81 -18.44 -11.21 3.28
C MET A 81 -17.82 -11.14 4.69
N ILE A 82 -17.10 -10.09 5.03
CA ILE A 82 -16.46 -9.93 6.34
C ILE A 82 -17.51 -9.82 7.46
N ASN A 83 -18.67 -9.25 7.18
CA ASN A 83 -19.75 -9.14 8.16
C ASN A 83 -20.33 -10.51 8.58
N PHE A 84 -20.14 -11.56 7.79
CA PHE A 84 -20.64 -12.91 8.07
C PHE A 84 -19.59 -13.85 8.67
N ASP A 85 -18.31 -13.59 8.43
CA ASP A 85 -17.23 -14.43 8.96
C ASP A 85 -16.77 -13.86 10.30
N THR A 86 -16.96 -14.62 11.39
CA THR A 86 -16.33 -14.29 12.67
C THR A 86 -14.81 -14.36 12.47
N ILE A 87 -14.16 -13.20 12.41
CA ILE A 87 -12.70 -13.11 12.36
C ILE A 87 -12.21 -13.47 13.76
N VAL A 88 -11.94 -14.73 13.99
CA VAL A 88 -11.13 -15.18 15.13
C VAL A 88 -9.74 -14.59 14.92
N GLU A 89 -9.08 -14.12 15.99
CA GLU A 89 -7.71 -13.60 15.97
C GLU A 89 -6.82 -14.50 15.10
N LYS A 90 -6.50 -14.00 13.92
CA LYS A 90 -5.67 -14.70 12.95
C LYS A 90 -4.36 -13.93 12.83
N ASP A 91 -3.27 -14.68 12.72
CA ASP A 91 -1.98 -14.09 12.38
C ASP A 91 -2.03 -13.42 10.99
N THR A 92 -1.07 -12.54 10.72
CA THR A 92 -1.00 -11.77 9.46
C THR A 92 -1.02 -12.67 8.23
N GLU A 93 -0.35 -13.82 8.27
CA GLU A 93 -0.27 -14.75 7.14
C GLU A 93 -1.64 -15.36 6.84
N SER A 94 -2.40 -15.72 7.87
CA SER A 94 -3.77 -16.21 7.74
C SER A 94 -4.71 -15.16 7.15
N LEU A 95 -4.55 -13.89 7.55
CA LEU A 95 -5.32 -12.77 6.99
C LEU A 95 -5.00 -12.53 5.51
N LEU A 96 -3.72 -12.57 5.14
CA LEU A 96 -3.30 -12.42 3.75
C LEU A 96 -3.89 -13.54 2.87
N ASN A 97 -3.86 -14.80 3.33
CA ASN A 97 -4.44 -15.92 2.63
C ASN A 97 -5.97 -15.78 2.50
N TYR A 98 -6.62 -15.29 3.55
CA TYR A 98 -8.05 -15.03 3.55
C TYR A 98 -8.44 -13.98 2.49
N ILE A 99 -7.76 -12.83 2.47
CA ILE A 99 -8.01 -11.76 1.50
C ILE A 99 -7.77 -12.27 0.07
N ASP A 100 -6.67 -13.00 -0.17
CA ASP A 100 -6.37 -13.59 -1.49
C ASP A 100 -7.50 -14.48 -1.99
N LYS A 101 -7.94 -15.40 -1.13
CA LYS A 101 -9.03 -16.35 -1.46
C LYS A 101 -10.34 -15.63 -1.73
N LYS A 102 -10.71 -14.66 -0.90
CA LYS A 102 -11.97 -13.90 -1.07
C LYS A 102 -11.92 -13.02 -2.30
N PHE A 103 -10.80 -12.36 -2.57
CA PHE A 103 -10.60 -11.58 -3.79
C PHE A 103 -10.85 -12.43 -5.04
N LYS A 104 -10.20 -13.59 -5.14
CA LYS A 104 -10.37 -14.51 -6.27
C LYS A 104 -11.80 -14.97 -6.45
N MET A 105 -12.47 -15.29 -5.34
CA MET A 105 -13.86 -15.73 -5.34
C MET A 105 -14.79 -14.63 -5.87
N ILE A 106 -14.68 -13.40 -5.33
CA ILE A 106 -15.50 -12.27 -5.75
C ILE A 106 -15.24 -11.92 -7.22
N ALA A 107 -13.97 -11.88 -7.63
CA ALA A 107 -13.62 -11.60 -9.01
C ALA A 107 -14.21 -12.63 -9.99
N PHE A 108 -14.25 -13.90 -9.58
CA PHE A 108 -14.89 -14.95 -10.38
C PHE A 108 -16.41 -14.77 -10.46
N GLU A 109 -17.08 -14.51 -9.34
CA GLU A 109 -18.54 -14.29 -9.28
C GLU A 109 -18.98 -13.08 -10.10
N LEU A 110 -18.16 -12.02 -10.11
CA LEU A 110 -18.41 -10.80 -10.90
C LEU A 110 -17.95 -10.91 -12.36
N GLY A 111 -17.37 -12.04 -12.77
CA GLY A 111 -16.84 -12.21 -14.13
C GLY A 111 -15.68 -11.27 -14.46
N ILE A 112 -14.94 -10.80 -13.45
CA ILE A 112 -13.80 -9.90 -13.63
C ILE A 112 -12.62 -10.68 -14.19
N VAL A 113 -12.07 -10.19 -15.30
CA VAL A 113 -10.86 -10.72 -15.93
C VAL A 113 -9.80 -9.64 -15.93
N MET A 114 -8.62 -9.95 -15.42
CA MET A 114 -7.51 -8.99 -15.34
C MET A 114 -6.17 -9.68 -15.54
N SER A 115 -5.13 -8.90 -15.82
CA SER A 115 -3.75 -9.38 -15.87
C SER A 115 -3.22 -9.70 -14.47
N TYR A 116 -2.15 -10.49 -14.38
CA TYR A 116 -1.48 -10.73 -13.10
C TYR A 116 -0.91 -9.44 -12.49
N GLU A 117 -0.45 -8.49 -13.34
CA GLU A 117 0.02 -7.18 -12.88
C GLU A 117 -1.11 -6.36 -12.22
N SER A 118 -2.27 -6.30 -12.86
CA SER A 118 -3.45 -5.63 -12.27
C SER A 118 -3.91 -6.32 -10.97
N TYR A 119 -3.87 -7.66 -10.95
CA TYR A 119 -4.16 -8.44 -9.75
C TYR A 119 -3.22 -8.08 -8.59
N LYS A 120 -1.90 -7.99 -8.84
CA LYS A 120 -0.91 -7.62 -7.81
C LYS A 120 -1.18 -6.24 -7.23
N LYS A 121 -1.45 -5.25 -8.08
CA LYS A 121 -1.75 -3.88 -7.65
C LYS A 121 -3.01 -3.83 -6.78
N ILE A 122 -4.10 -4.42 -7.25
CA ILE A 122 -5.37 -4.44 -6.52
C ILE A 122 -5.21 -5.19 -5.20
N TYR A 123 -4.54 -6.36 -5.21
CA TYR A 123 -4.27 -7.13 -4.00
C TYR A 123 -3.51 -6.33 -2.96
N TYR A 124 -2.49 -5.57 -3.36
CA TYR A 124 -1.76 -4.68 -2.47
C TYR A 124 -2.71 -3.69 -1.75
N TYR A 125 -3.58 -3.02 -2.50
CA TYR A 125 -4.54 -2.07 -1.92
C TYR A 125 -5.55 -2.74 -0.99
N LEU A 126 -6.02 -3.94 -1.33
CA LEU A 126 -6.92 -4.70 -0.45
C LEU A 126 -6.23 -5.07 0.87
N VAL A 127 -4.98 -5.50 0.81
CA VAL A 127 -4.20 -5.80 2.02
C VAL A 127 -3.96 -4.55 2.84
N ARG A 128 -3.55 -3.44 2.22
CA ARG A 128 -3.36 -2.15 2.89
C ARG A 128 -4.62 -1.70 3.63
N ASP A 129 -5.78 -1.83 2.99
CA ASP A 129 -7.04 -1.28 3.48
C ASP A 129 -7.77 -2.22 4.47
N PHE A 130 -7.58 -3.55 4.41
CA PHE A 130 -8.26 -4.52 5.26
C PHE A 130 -7.38 -5.17 6.33
N VAL A 131 -6.08 -5.22 6.13
CA VAL A 131 -5.11 -5.79 7.08
C VAL A 131 -4.28 -4.70 7.75
N GLY A 132 -3.97 -3.64 7.01
CA GLY A 132 -3.25 -2.46 7.49
C GLY A 132 -4.17 -1.35 8.02
N PHE A 133 -3.65 -0.14 8.02
CA PHE A 133 -4.31 1.08 8.50
C PHE A 133 -4.71 2.02 7.36
N ASN A 134 -5.17 1.48 6.23
CA ASN A 134 -5.54 2.24 5.03
C ASN A 134 -4.36 3.08 4.48
N GLU A 135 -4.64 4.29 4.06
CA GLU A 135 -3.68 5.19 3.41
C GLU A 135 -2.50 5.59 4.30
N ILE A 136 -2.67 5.53 5.62
CA ILE A 136 -1.60 5.86 6.56
C ILE A 136 -0.66 4.67 6.83
N ASP A 137 -1.05 3.45 6.47
CA ASP A 137 -0.29 2.23 6.77
C ASP A 137 1.18 2.28 6.32
N PRO A 138 1.52 2.74 5.09
CA PRO A 138 2.91 2.84 4.68
C PRO A 138 3.74 3.81 5.52
N LEU A 139 3.13 4.92 5.98
CA LEU A 139 3.81 5.90 6.84
C LEU A 139 4.11 5.30 8.21
N LEU A 140 3.16 4.54 8.79
CA LEU A 140 3.34 3.86 10.08
C LEU A 140 4.41 2.76 10.02
N LYS A 141 4.74 2.26 8.84
CA LYS A 141 5.81 1.27 8.61
C LYS A 141 7.17 1.90 8.30
N ASP A 142 7.24 3.21 8.13
CA ASP A 142 8.50 3.88 7.91
C ASP A 142 9.26 4.04 9.25
N TYR A 143 10.34 3.29 9.37
CA TYR A 143 11.21 3.31 10.55
C TYR A 143 11.79 4.71 10.88
N PHE A 144 11.92 5.57 9.89
CA PHE A 144 12.56 6.87 10.04
C PHE A 144 11.60 8.00 10.41
N ILE A 145 10.30 7.76 10.37
CA ILE A 145 9.31 8.73 10.85
C ILE A 145 9.32 8.74 12.38
N GLU A 146 9.41 9.93 12.94
CA GLU A 146 9.32 10.19 14.39
C GLU A 146 7.94 10.71 14.80
N ASP A 147 7.32 11.50 13.91
CA ASP A 147 5.99 12.06 14.15
C ASP A 147 5.25 12.30 12.83
N ILE A 148 3.92 12.25 12.90
CA ILE A 148 3.02 12.51 11.76
C ILE A 148 1.98 13.53 12.22
N GLU A 149 1.99 14.71 11.61
CA GLU A 149 1.03 15.76 11.87
C GLU A 149 -0.02 15.84 10.77
N CYS A 150 -1.29 15.66 11.14
CA CYS A 150 -2.42 15.79 10.25
C CYS A 150 -3.39 16.85 10.78
N ASN A 151 -3.42 18.02 10.15
CA ASN A 151 -4.20 19.18 10.58
C ASN A 151 -5.52 19.35 9.80
N GLY A 152 -6.14 18.24 9.43
CA GLY A 152 -7.42 18.21 8.70
C GLY A 152 -7.29 17.61 7.30
N THR A 153 -8.43 17.51 6.60
CA THR A 153 -8.54 16.83 5.30
C THR A 153 -8.08 17.67 4.10
N GLU A 154 -7.93 18.98 4.28
CA GLU A 154 -7.55 19.93 3.21
C GLU A 154 -6.11 20.43 3.34
N THR A 155 -5.39 19.95 4.34
CA THR A 155 -3.99 20.31 4.58
C THR A 155 -3.05 19.15 4.27
N PRO A 156 -1.82 19.41 3.76
CA PRO A 156 -0.82 18.37 3.64
C PRO A 156 -0.53 17.68 4.97
N VAL A 157 -0.20 16.42 4.92
CA VAL A 157 0.35 15.70 6.07
C VAL A 157 1.82 16.06 6.20
N TYR A 158 2.23 16.47 7.39
CA TYR A 158 3.63 16.74 7.70
C TYR A 158 4.22 15.56 8.46
N VAL A 159 5.47 15.24 8.16
CA VAL A 159 6.19 14.17 8.85
C VAL A 159 7.50 14.71 9.43
N VAL A 160 7.82 14.28 10.63
CA VAL A 160 9.14 14.50 11.23
C VAL A 160 9.98 13.26 10.94
N HIS A 161 11.02 13.43 10.15
CA HIS A 161 11.85 12.35 9.63
C HIS A 161 13.31 12.50 10.09
N ARG A 162 14.01 11.38 10.35
CA ARG A 162 15.38 11.35 10.91
C ARG A 162 16.49 11.75 9.94
N VAL A 163 16.18 11.93 8.68
CA VAL A 163 17.16 12.29 7.63
C VAL A 163 17.19 13.79 7.37
#